data_705d49cb07a2a95e6838b140cdef5a2c
#
_entry.id   705d49cb07a2a95e6838b140cdef5a2c
#
_cell.length_a   1.000
_cell.length_b   1.000
_cell.length_c   1.000
_cell.angle_alpha   90.00
_cell.angle_beta   90.00
_cell.angle_gamma   90.00
#
_symmetry.space_group_name_H-M   'P 1'
#
loop_
_entity.id
_entity.type
_entity.pdbx_description
1 polymer ?
#
loop_
_entity_poly.entity_id
_entity_poly.type
_entity_poly.pdbx_seq_one_letter_code
_entity_poly.pdbx_strand_id
1 'polypeptide(L)'
;MIYSLTEEQEMIQEVARRIAKEKIIPKRKELDENEIFPREILKEMAEADLFGIFIPETYGGLGFGTFETCLALEQIAWGCAGVATTYAASSLGAYPILLFGNQEQKQTYLPFIARGEKITAFGLTEANAGSDASAIQTTAINDGDYYVLNGAKQWITNAGEADIYTI
;
A
#
# COMPACT_ATOMS: atom_id res chain seq x y z
N MET A 1 17.08 24.70 -11.76
CA MET A 1 16.24 23.61 -11.22
C MET A 1 16.46 22.42 -12.14
N ILE A 2 16.99 21.30 -11.63
CA ILE A 2 17.27 20.11 -12.43
C ILE A 2 16.01 19.23 -12.34
N TYR A 3 15.39 18.95 -13.46
CA TYR A 3 14.19 18.09 -13.56
C TYR A 3 14.51 16.66 -14.01
N SER A 4 15.81 16.27 -14.00
CA SER A 4 16.22 14.89 -14.31
C SER A 4 16.10 14.03 -13.07
N LEU A 5 15.69 12.78 -13.29
CA LEU A 5 15.72 11.74 -12.27
C LEU A 5 17.15 11.33 -11.94
N THR A 6 17.38 10.75 -10.75
CA THR A 6 18.61 10.07 -10.43
C THR A 6 18.64 8.67 -11.06
N GLU A 7 19.81 8.03 -11.10
CA GLU A 7 19.94 6.65 -11.65
C GLU A 7 19.05 5.67 -10.90
N GLU A 8 18.93 5.80 -9.57
CA GLU A 8 18.06 4.95 -8.75
C GLU A 8 16.56 5.20 -9.05
N GLN A 9 16.18 6.45 -9.26
CA GLN A 9 14.80 6.82 -9.61
C GLN A 9 14.43 6.30 -11.00
N GLU A 10 15.33 6.39 -11.97
CA GLU A 10 15.17 5.80 -13.30
C GLU A 10 15.03 4.27 -13.22
N MET A 11 15.85 3.61 -12.40
CA MET A 11 15.79 2.15 -12.18
C MET A 11 14.44 1.73 -11.59
N ILE A 12 13.94 2.43 -10.57
CA ILE A 12 12.61 2.16 -9.99
C ILE A 12 11.52 2.27 -11.06
N GLN A 13 11.59 3.33 -11.87
CA GLN A 13 10.62 3.55 -12.95
C GLN A 13 10.69 2.43 -14.01
N GLU A 14 11.88 2.01 -14.41
CA GLU A 14 12.09 0.94 -15.40
C GLU A 14 11.58 -0.41 -14.88
N VAL A 15 11.87 -0.77 -13.63
CA VAL A 15 11.39 -2.01 -13.01
C VAL A 15 9.87 -2.04 -12.97
N ALA A 16 9.25 -0.97 -12.48
CA ALA A 16 7.79 -0.86 -12.43
C ALA A 16 7.16 -0.90 -13.84
N ARG A 17 7.75 -0.22 -14.81
CA ARG A 17 7.31 -0.24 -16.21
C ARG A 17 7.41 -1.63 -16.84
N ARG A 18 8.46 -2.38 -16.54
CA ARG A 18 8.61 -3.75 -17.03
C ARG A 18 7.51 -4.66 -16.47
N ILE A 19 7.24 -4.59 -15.17
CA ILE A 19 6.13 -5.34 -14.54
C ILE A 19 4.80 -4.96 -15.17
N ALA A 20 4.57 -3.66 -15.40
CA ALA A 20 3.35 -3.19 -16.05
C ALA A 20 3.17 -3.81 -17.45
N LYS A 21 4.22 -3.84 -18.28
CA LYS A 21 4.18 -4.39 -19.62
C LYS A 21 4.03 -5.91 -19.66
N GLU A 22 4.80 -6.60 -18.82
CA GLU A 22 4.96 -8.05 -18.93
C GLU A 22 3.94 -8.82 -18.11
N LYS A 23 3.47 -8.26 -16.99
CA LYS A 23 2.62 -8.95 -16.02
C LYS A 23 1.20 -8.36 -15.90
N ILE A 24 1.07 -7.02 -15.98
CA ILE A 24 -0.22 -6.36 -15.77
C ILE A 24 -1.03 -6.30 -17.06
N ILE A 25 -0.47 -5.71 -18.11
CA ILE A 25 -1.20 -5.49 -19.37
C ILE A 25 -1.79 -6.78 -19.96
N PRO A 26 -1.06 -7.91 -19.99
CA PRO A 26 -1.62 -9.15 -20.51
C PRO A 26 -2.80 -9.71 -19.71
N LYS A 27 -2.86 -9.41 -18.40
CA LYS A 27 -3.87 -9.97 -17.48
C LYS A 27 -5.00 -9.00 -17.11
N ARG A 28 -4.82 -7.68 -17.34
CA ARG A 28 -5.73 -6.64 -16.82
C ARG A 28 -7.19 -6.85 -17.24
N LYS A 29 -7.43 -7.35 -18.45
CA LYS A 29 -8.79 -7.61 -18.94
C LYS A 29 -9.45 -8.75 -18.15
N GLU A 30 -8.74 -9.85 -17.95
CA GLU A 30 -9.22 -10.99 -17.16
C GLU A 30 -9.50 -10.61 -15.70
N LEU A 31 -8.60 -9.83 -15.10
CA LEU A 31 -8.77 -9.35 -13.72
C LEU A 31 -10.02 -8.48 -13.57
N ASP A 32 -10.27 -7.59 -14.53
CA ASP A 32 -11.40 -6.67 -14.53
C ASP A 32 -12.73 -7.42 -14.79
N GLU A 33 -12.80 -8.23 -15.83
CA GLU A 33 -14.02 -8.95 -16.22
C GLU A 33 -14.48 -9.99 -15.18
N ASN A 34 -13.54 -10.58 -14.42
CA ASN A 34 -13.83 -11.63 -13.45
C ASN A 34 -13.70 -11.15 -11.98
N GLU A 35 -13.48 -9.84 -11.77
CA GLU A 35 -13.34 -9.22 -10.42
C GLU A 35 -12.27 -9.92 -9.55
N ILE A 36 -11.12 -10.28 -10.18
CA ILE A 36 -10.05 -11.05 -9.52
C ILE A 36 -9.08 -10.10 -8.81
N PHE A 37 -8.82 -10.34 -7.52
CA PHE A 37 -7.77 -9.64 -6.79
C PHE A 37 -6.38 -10.05 -7.32
N PRO A 38 -5.47 -9.09 -7.64
CA PRO A 38 -4.26 -9.34 -8.44
C PRO A 38 -3.09 -9.91 -7.62
N ARG A 39 -3.29 -10.95 -6.79
CA ARG A 39 -2.27 -11.50 -5.87
C ARG A 39 -0.96 -11.88 -6.55
N GLU A 40 -1.03 -12.53 -7.72
CA GLU A 40 0.16 -12.94 -8.47
C GLU A 40 0.99 -11.74 -8.93
N ILE A 41 0.32 -10.65 -9.35
CA ILE A 41 0.99 -9.42 -9.76
C ILE A 41 1.63 -8.73 -8.55
N LEU A 42 0.93 -8.69 -7.41
CA LEU A 42 1.50 -8.14 -6.17
C LEU A 42 2.73 -8.92 -5.71
N LYS A 43 2.75 -10.24 -5.90
CA LYS A 43 3.92 -11.06 -5.61
C LYS A 43 5.11 -10.70 -6.51
N GLU A 44 4.90 -10.52 -7.80
CA GLU A 44 5.95 -10.05 -8.72
C GLU A 44 6.48 -8.66 -8.33
N MET A 45 5.60 -7.77 -7.84
CA MET A 45 6.01 -6.48 -7.31
C MET A 45 6.81 -6.60 -6.01
N ALA A 46 6.44 -7.55 -5.14
CA ALA A 46 7.15 -7.86 -3.90
C ALA A 46 8.56 -8.38 -4.19
N GLU A 47 8.70 -9.32 -5.14
CA GLU A 47 9.98 -9.87 -5.60
C GLU A 47 10.89 -8.81 -6.24
N ALA A 48 10.32 -7.68 -6.66
CA ALA A 48 11.03 -6.51 -7.19
C ALA A 48 11.18 -5.37 -6.16
N ASP A 49 11.00 -5.65 -4.88
CA ASP A 49 11.13 -4.73 -3.74
C ASP A 49 10.25 -3.47 -3.79
N LEU A 50 9.21 -3.44 -4.64
CA LEU A 50 8.39 -2.24 -4.81
C LEU A 50 7.62 -1.86 -3.53
N PHE A 51 7.26 -2.82 -2.67
CA PHE A 51 6.60 -2.55 -1.39
C PHE A 51 7.55 -1.92 -0.36
N GLY A 52 8.87 -2.13 -0.51
CA GLY A 52 9.91 -1.61 0.36
C GLY A 52 10.35 -0.18 0.05
N ILE A 53 9.94 0.43 -1.07
CA ILE A 53 10.48 1.71 -1.55
C ILE A 53 10.55 2.77 -0.45
N PHE A 54 9.45 3.04 0.25
CA PHE A 54 9.35 4.11 1.27
C PHE A 54 9.63 3.67 2.70
N ILE A 55 9.84 2.37 2.92
CA ILE A 55 10.12 1.81 4.25
C ILE A 55 11.63 1.95 4.53
N PRO A 56 12.03 2.44 5.72
CA PRO A 56 13.44 2.56 6.07
C PRO A 56 14.20 1.23 6.02
N GLU A 57 15.49 1.27 5.68
CA GLU A 57 16.39 0.11 5.62
C GLU A 57 16.43 -0.67 6.94
N THR A 58 16.29 0.02 8.08
CA THR A 58 16.23 -0.59 9.43
C THR A 58 15.06 -1.56 9.60
N TYR A 59 14.05 -1.47 8.74
CA TYR A 59 12.90 -2.38 8.69
C TYR A 59 12.87 -3.22 7.40
N GLY A 60 14.00 -3.31 6.69
CA GLY A 60 14.15 -4.13 5.50
C GLY A 60 13.58 -3.51 4.22
N GLY A 61 13.30 -2.20 4.21
CA GLY A 61 12.93 -1.44 3.02
C GLY A 61 14.13 -0.84 2.30
N LEU A 62 13.87 -0.01 1.28
CA LEU A 62 14.88 0.65 0.46
C LEU A 62 15.24 2.07 0.95
N GLY A 63 14.50 2.61 1.92
CA GLY A 63 14.78 3.90 2.54
C GLY A 63 14.56 5.12 1.64
N PHE A 64 13.87 4.98 0.52
CA PHE A 64 13.47 6.10 -0.34
C PHE A 64 12.26 6.84 0.23
N GLY A 65 11.61 7.66 -0.58
CA GLY A 65 10.49 8.48 -0.15
C GLY A 65 9.19 8.26 -0.94
N THR A 66 8.24 9.12 -0.66
CA THR A 66 6.95 9.13 -1.37
C THR A 66 7.11 9.42 -2.85
N PHE A 67 8.11 10.22 -3.24
CA PHE A 67 8.34 10.56 -4.63
C PHE A 67 8.69 9.32 -5.47
N GLU A 68 9.60 8.47 -4.99
CA GLU A 68 10.00 7.23 -5.65
C GLU A 68 8.83 6.22 -5.69
N THR A 69 8.02 6.19 -4.64
CA THR A 69 6.77 5.41 -4.64
C THR A 69 5.81 5.90 -5.74
N CYS A 70 5.70 7.22 -5.93
CA CYS A 70 4.88 7.79 -7.01
C CYS A 70 5.44 7.46 -8.40
N LEU A 71 6.76 7.44 -8.59
CA LEU A 71 7.38 7.04 -9.85
C LEU A 71 7.01 5.58 -10.22
N ALA A 72 7.08 4.66 -9.25
CA ALA A 72 6.66 3.29 -9.45
C ALA A 72 5.14 3.21 -9.74
N LEU A 73 4.33 3.89 -8.91
CA LEU A 73 2.87 3.90 -9.02
C LEU A 73 2.38 4.40 -10.38
N GLU A 74 3.00 5.46 -10.93
CA GLU A 74 2.68 5.98 -12.26
C GLU A 74 2.84 4.90 -13.34
N GLN A 75 3.92 4.13 -13.28
CA GLN A 75 4.19 3.08 -14.25
C GLN A 75 3.21 1.90 -14.12
N ILE A 76 2.88 1.52 -12.89
CA ILE A 76 1.87 0.48 -12.61
C ILE A 76 0.49 0.93 -13.09
N ALA A 77 0.10 2.19 -12.82
CA ALA A 77 -1.18 2.78 -13.24
C ALA A 77 -1.32 2.84 -14.77
N TRP A 78 -0.23 3.09 -15.48
CA TRP A 78 -0.22 3.00 -16.94
C TRP A 78 -0.60 1.59 -17.45
N GLY A 79 -0.26 0.54 -16.69
CA GLY A 79 -0.68 -0.83 -16.98
C GLY A 79 -2.14 -1.09 -16.64
N CYS A 80 -2.56 -0.78 -15.42
CA CYS A 80 -3.92 -0.94 -14.90
C CYS A 80 -4.12 -0.09 -13.64
N ALA A 81 -5.12 0.80 -13.66
CA ALA A 81 -5.45 1.65 -12.51
C ALA A 81 -5.91 0.84 -11.28
N GLY A 82 -6.65 -0.25 -11.47
CA GLY A 82 -7.11 -1.11 -10.36
C GLY A 82 -5.93 -1.77 -9.63
N VAL A 83 -4.97 -2.34 -10.37
CA VAL A 83 -3.74 -2.90 -9.79
C VAL A 83 -2.92 -1.82 -9.07
N ALA A 84 -2.81 -0.63 -9.66
CA ALA A 84 -2.13 0.49 -9.04
C ALA A 84 -2.80 0.94 -7.73
N THR A 85 -4.13 0.98 -7.70
CA THR A 85 -4.89 1.33 -6.49
C THR A 85 -4.66 0.30 -5.38
N THR A 86 -4.64 -0.99 -5.70
CA THR A 86 -4.31 -2.06 -4.76
C THR A 86 -2.91 -1.90 -4.17
N TYR A 87 -1.91 -1.61 -5.01
CA TYR A 87 -0.54 -1.33 -4.57
C TYR A 87 -0.45 -0.06 -3.71
N ALA A 88 -1.07 1.04 -4.15
CA ALA A 88 -1.07 2.30 -3.41
C ALA A 88 -1.74 2.18 -2.03
N ALA A 89 -2.84 1.41 -1.93
CA ALA A 89 -3.53 1.18 -0.66
C ALA A 89 -2.65 0.41 0.33
N SER A 90 -1.80 -0.49 -0.16
CA SER A 90 -0.83 -1.18 0.70
C SER A 90 0.21 -0.20 1.27
N SER A 91 0.69 0.76 0.48
CA SER A 91 1.54 1.83 1.01
C SER A 91 0.79 2.72 2.00
N LEU A 92 -0.44 3.12 1.64
CA LEU A 92 -1.27 3.99 2.48
C LEU A 92 -1.56 3.38 3.86
N GLY A 93 -1.85 2.08 3.94
CA GLY A 93 -2.08 1.39 5.22
C GLY A 93 -0.81 1.25 6.07
N ALA A 94 0.38 1.28 5.46
CA ALA A 94 1.66 1.21 6.18
C ALA A 94 2.10 2.57 6.76
N TYR A 95 1.72 3.69 6.15
CA TYR A 95 2.14 5.03 6.61
C TYR A 95 1.77 5.35 8.07
N PRO A 96 0.57 5.06 8.58
CA PRO A 96 0.27 5.31 10.00
C PRO A 96 1.19 4.54 10.95
N ILE A 97 1.56 3.30 10.61
CA ILE A 97 2.52 2.51 11.40
C ILE A 97 3.90 3.16 11.35
N LEU A 98 4.35 3.56 10.15
CA LEU A 98 5.65 4.21 9.96
C LEU A 98 5.75 5.54 10.70
N LEU A 99 4.73 6.38 10.64
CA LEU A 99 4.75 7.73 11.22
C LEU A 99 4.47 7.75 12.72
N PHE A 100 3.52 6.95 13.19
CA PHE A 100 2.96 7.04 14.53
C PHE A 100 3.11 5.78 15.37
N GLY A 101 3.47 4.63 14.78
CA GLY A 101 3.72 3.40 15.50
C GLY A 101 4.89 3.54 16.48
N ASN A 102 4.83 2.86 17.63
CA ASN A 102 5.97 2.71 18.51
C ASN A 102 7.02 1.74 17.90
N GLN A 103 8.19 1.59 18.54
CA GLN A 103 9.27 0.77 17.99
C GLN A 103 8.88 -0.71 17.84
N GLU A 104 8.13 -1.25 18.80
CA GLU A 104 7.65 -2.63 18.75
C GLU A 104 6.70 -2.86 17.57
N GLN A 105 5.74 -1.95 17.37
CA GLN A 105 4.81 -2.00 16.24
C GLN A 105 5.56 -1.90 14.90
N LYS A 106 6.51 -0.97 14.78
CA LYS A 106 7.32 -0.82 13.57
C LYS A 106 8.12 -2.08 13.27
N GLN A 107 8.77 -2.67 14.28
CA GLN A 107 9.54 -3.91 14.12
C GLN A 107 8.67 -5.12 13.80
N THR A 108 7.45 -5.15 14.32
CA THR A 108 6.50 -6.26 14.11
C THR A 108 5.90 -6.24 12.71
N TYR A 109 5.56 -5.07 12.17
CA TYR A 109 4.75 -5.00 10.95
C TYR A 109 5.54 -4.57 9.70
N LEU A 110 6.41 -3.56 9.80
CA LEU A 110 7.05 -2.98 8.63
C LEU A 110 7.93 -3.96 7.83
N PRO A 111 8.69 -4.90 8.44
CA PRO A 111 9.48 -5.84 7.67
C PRO A 111 8.66 -6.77 6.76
N PHE A 112 7.47 -7.20 7.22
CA PHE A 112 6.58 -8.04 6.40
C PHE A 112 5.93 -7.24 5.26
N ILE A 113 5.62 -5.97 5.53
CA ILE A 113 5.07 -5.06 4.51
C ILE A 113 6.16 -4.75 3.47
N ALA A 114 7.38 -4.44 3.89
CA ALA A 114 8.50 -4.13 2.99
C ALA A 114 8.77 -5.26 1.99
N ARG A 115 8.67 -6.52 2.42
CA ARG A 115 8.84 -7.70 1.56
C ARG A 115 7.57 -8.09 0.79
N GLY A 116 6.46 -7.34 0.95
CA GLY A 116 5.18 -7.68 0.33
C GLY A 116 4.56 -8.99 0.80
N GLU A 117 5.02 -9.54 1.93
CA GLU A 117 4.46 -10.74 2.56
C GLU A 117 3.10 -10.47 3.21
N LYS A 118 2.86 -9.22 3.61
CA LYS A 118 1.63 -8.73 4.21
C LYS A 118 1.11 -7.51 3.46
N ILE A 119 -0.14 -7.60 3.01
CA ILE A 119 -0.85 -6.52 2.34
C ILE A 119 -1.61 -5.73 3.39
N THR A 120 -1.62 -4.41 3.25
CA THR A 120 -2.31 -3.53 4.17
C THR A 120 -3.54 -2.88 3.55
N ALA A 121 -4.46 -2.47 4.42
CA ALA A 121 -5.60 -1.63 4.11
C ALA A 121 -5.70 -0.48 5.11
N PHE A 122 -6.19 0.68 4.66
CA PHE A 122 -6.41 1.85 5.50
C PHE A 122 -7.89 2.18 5.61
N GLY A 123 -8.45 2.01 6.80
CA GLY A 123 -9.85 2.23 7.10
C GLY A 123 -10.12 3.62 7.67
N LEU A 124 -10.22 4.64 6.82
CA LEU A 124 -10.54 6.01 7.24
C LEU A 124 -12.03 6.31 7.06
N THR A 125 -12.55 6.15 5.86
CA THR A 125 -13.87 6.60 5.43
C THR A 125 -15.02 5.89 6.15
N GLU A 126 -16.05 6.66 6.50
CA GLU A 126 -17.31 6.18 7.05
C GLU A 126 -18.49 6.75 6.26
N ALA A 127 -19.70 6.25 6.49
CA ALA A 127 -20.91 6.72 5.78
C ALA A 127 -21.10 8.25 5.85
N ASN A 128 -20.75 8.87 6.98
CA ASN A 128 -20.87 10.30 7.23
C ASN A 128 -19.53 11.04 7.34
N ALA A 129 -18.41 10.38 7.07
CA ALA A 129 -17.07 10.94 7.16
C ALA A 129 -16.25 10.59 5.92
N GLY A 130 -16.32 11.42 4.90
CA GLY A 130 -15.49 11.36 3.70
C GLY A 130 -14.46 12.48 3.72
N SER A 131 -14.72 13.57 2.98
CA SER A 131 -13.85 14.76 2.98
C SER A 131 -13.73 15.41 4.35
N ASP A 132 -14.79 15.36 5.15
CA ASP A 132 -14.74 15.73 6.57
C ASP A 132 -14.31 14.52 7.43
N ALA A 133 -13.01 14.30 7.50
CA ALA A 133 -12.45 13.23 8.35
C ALA A 133 -12.65 13.50 9.86
N SER A 134 -12.98 14.73 10.26
CA SER A 134 -13.28 15.07 11.66
C SER A 134 -14.62 14.50 12.14
N ALA A 135 -15.49 14.11 11.20
CA ALA A 135 -16.80 13.51 11.47
C ALA A 135 -16.75 11.98 11.72
N ILE A 136 -15.57 11.38 11.85
CA ILE A 136 -15.40 9.96 12.17
C ILE A 136 -16.07 9.64 13.50
N GLN A 137 -16.88 8.56 13.50
CA GLN A 137 -17.63 8.09 14.68
C GLN A 137 -17.15 6.75 15.21
N THR A 138 -16.32 6.02 14.47
CA THR A 138 -15.70 4.78 14.98
C THR A 138 -14.93 5.07 16.26
N THR A 139 -15.16 4.27 17.28
CA THR A 139 -14.52 4.39 18.59
C THR A 139 -13.63 3.19 18.87
N ALA A 140 -12.55 3.42 19.63
CA ALA A 140 -11.68 2.39 20.20
C ALA A 140 -11.65 2.61 21.72
N ILE A 141 -12.35 1.77 22.47
CA ILE A 141 -12.46 1.87 23.93
C ILE A 141 -11.47 0.89 24.56
N ASN A 142 -10.61 1.40 25.44
CA ASN A 142 -9.68 0.56 26.20
C ASN A 142 -10.47 -0.30 27.21
N ASP A 143 -10.24 -1.61 27.19
CA ASP A 143 -10.82 -2.58 28.12
C ASP A 143 -9.70 -3.50 28.65
N GLY A 144 -8.88 -2.97 29.55
CA GLY A 144 -7.72 -3.65 30.12
C GLY A 144 -6.62 -3.90 29.09
N ASP A 145 -6.38 -5.14 28.74
CA ASP A 145 -5.36 -5.55 27.74
C ASP A 145 -5.84 -5.46 26.29
N TYR A 146 -7.08 -5.02 26.06
CA TYR A 146 -7.73 -5.00 24.76
C TYR A 146 -8.29 -3.62 24.40
N TYR A 147 -8.53 -3.41 23.10
CA TYR A 147 -9.37 -2.32 22.61
C TYR A 147 -10.63 -2.88 21.98
N VAL A 148 -11.78 -2.35 22.39
CA VAL A 148 -13.08 -2.67 21.75
C VAL A 148 -13.35 -1.65 20.67
N LEU A 149 -13.35 -2.09 19.41
CA LEU A 149 -13.67 -1.26 18.25
C LEU A 149 -15.17 -1.30 17.98
N ASN A 150 -15.81 -0.12 17.89
CA ASN A 150 -17.21 0.01 17.49
C ASN A 150 -17.32 1.05 16.36
N GLY A 151 -17.83 0.63 15.22
CA GLY A 151 -18.02 1.47 14.06
C GLY A 151 -18.11 0.68 12.78
N ALA A 152 -18.21 1.40 11.66
CA ALA A 152 -18.21 0.83 10.32
C ALA A 152 -17.38 1.72 9.40
N LYS A 153 -16.51 1.09 8.61
CA LYS A 153 -15.73 1.74 7.56
C LYS A 153 -16.27 1.32 6.20
N GLN A 154 -16.15 2.18 5.18
CA GLN A 154 -16.58 1.84 3.83
C GLN A 154 -15.59 2.33 2.78
N TRP A 155 -15.67 1.72 1.60
CA TRP A 155 -14.78 2.00 0.46
C TRP A 155 -13.31 1.73 0.76
N ILE A 156 -13.04 0.69 1.52
CA ILE A 156 -11.69 0.35 1.95
C ILE A 156 -11.03 -0.54 0.90
N THR A 157 -10.11 0.03 0.14
CA THR A 157 -9.30 -0.72 -0.83
C THR A 157 -8.52 -1.82 -0.12
N ASN A 158 -8.43 -2.99 -0.73
CA ASN A 158 -7.86 -4.22 -0.19
C ASN A 158 -8.67 -4.85 0.96
N ALA A 159 -9.85 -4.33 1.34
CA ALA A 159 -10.68 -4.95 2.36
C ALA A 159 -11.09 -6.38 1.93
N GLY A 160 -11.00 -7.31 2.88
CA GLY A 160 -11.23 -8.75 2.63
C GLY A 160 -10.00 -9.51 2.15
N GLU A 161 -9.00 -8.82 1.60
CA GLU A 161 -7.77 -9.39 1.06
C GLU A 161 -6.52 -9.01 1.88
N ALA A 162 -6.58 -7.91 2.63
CA ALA A 162 -5.47 -7.42 3.43
C ALA A 162 -5.26 -8.24 4.70
N ASP A 163 -3.98 -8.38 5.08
CA ASP A 163 -3.55 -9.03 6.33
C ASP A 163 -3.55 -8.06 7.52
N ILE A 164 -3.33 -6.76 7.26
CA ILE A 164 -3.19 -5.72 8.27
C ILE A 164 -4.12 -4.57 7.93
N TYR A 165 -4.92 -4.15 8.90
CA TYR A 165 -5.79 -2.98 8.79
C TYR A 165 -5.32 -1.89 9.75
N THR A 166 -5.06 -0.71 9.21
CA THR A 166 -4.91 0.51 10.00
C THR A 166 -6.23 1.26 10.02
N ILE A 167 -6.77 1.50 11.22
CA ILE A 167 -8.10 2.08 11.43
C ILE A 167 -8.00 3.31 12.31
#